data_e93b53e628ee6eebc9bd1c267c24d459
#
_entry.id   e93b53e628ee6eebc9bd1c267c24d459
#
_cell.length_a   1.000
_cell.length_b   1.000
_cell.length_c   1.000
_cell.angle_alpha   90.00
_cell.angle_beta   90.00
_cell.angle_gamma   90.00
#
_symmetry.space_group_name_H-M   'P 1'
#
loop_
_entity.id
_entity.type
_entity.pdbx_description
1 polymer ?
#
loop_
_entity_poly.entity_id
_entity_poly.type
_entity_poly.pdbx_seq_one_letter_code
_entity_poly.pdbx_strand_id
1 'polypeptide(L)'
;DVLKKAGLTSPKENSTYDFFRNRVMFPIHNMTGKVVGFGGRIMIKDEKSPKYVNTSESEVYNKSKLLYGAYFAKQEIRKKDECLLVEGYTDVISLHQAGIENAVASSGTALTPDQIRLIKRITPNITMLYDGDNAGIKAALRGTDLILEEGMNVRIVILPDQEDPDSYVKRVGVEAFNKYIQENKKDLILFKSSLFAAEAKTDPIKKAELIRDIIESIGKIPDAIQRSVYTKQCSQLFDMNEQILITEVNKTRSKKASEQAKSERRQEQRQNNNTSNNPPDDYYDGSNGPPED
;
A
#
# COMPACT_ATOMS: atom_id res chain seq x y z
N ASP A 1 11.10 31.09 4.13
CA ASP A 1 10.72 30.36 2.89
C ASP A 1 11.18 28.90 2.86
N VAL A 2 12.42 28.59 3.22
CA VAL A 2 12.97 27.22 3.22
C VAL A 2 12.19 26.30 4.16
N LEU A 3 11.94 26.70 5.40
CA LEU A 3 11.21 25.92 6.39
C LEU A 3 9.76 25.63 5.97
N LYS A 4 9.12 26.61 5.30
CA LYS A 4 7.78 26.46 4.75
C LYS A 4 7.78 25.44 3.60
N LYS A 5 8.73 25.53 2.67
CA LYS A 5 8.88 24.57 1.56
C LYS A 5 9.23 23.16 2.07
N ALA A 6 9.98 23.05 3.16
CA ALA A 6 10.30 21.79 3.83
C ALA A 6 9.12 21.23 4.65
N GLY A 7 7.98 21.94 4.75
CA GLY A 7 6.82 21.50 5.53
C GLY A 7 7.04 21.49 7.04
N LEU A 8 8.02 22.24 7.55
CA LEU A 8 8.32 22.37 8.98
C LEU A 8 7.54 23.48 9.66
N THR A 9 7.08 24.45 8.89
CA THR A 9 6.27 25.58 9.39
C THR A 9 5.03 25.78 8.56
N SER A 10 3.94 26.20 9.19
CA SER A 10 2.69 26.59 8.55
C SER A 10 2.42 28.09 8.71
N PRO A 11 1.87 28.76 7.68
CA PRO A 11 1.48 30.16 7.76
C PRO A 11 0.22 30.33 8.64
N LYS A 12 0.16 31.42 9.38
CA LYS A 12 -1.02 31.95 10.03
C LYS A 12 -1.10 33.43 9.70
N GLU A 13 -2.27 34.05 9.67
CA GLU A 13 -2.56 35.39 9.12
C GLU A 13 -1.41 36.42 9.22
N ASN A 14 -0.73 36.54 10.38
CA ASN A 14 0.40 37.46 10.60
C ASN A 14 1.64 36.76 11.21
N SER A 15 1.73 35.44 11.21
CA SER A 15 2.82 34.71 11.85
C SER A 15 3.07 33.35 11.18
N THR A 16 4.17 32.73 11.55
CA THR A 16 4.50 31.36 11.18
C THR A 16 4.60 30.53 12.46
N TYR A 17 4.10 29.30 12.46
CA TYR A 17 4.23 28.40 13.62
C TYR A 17 4.82 27.06 13.20
N ASP A 18 5.46 26.39 14.16
CA ASP A 18 6.01 25.06 13.95
C ASP A 18 4.90 24.05 13.72
N PHE A 19 4.96 23.33 12.59
CA PHE A 19 3.95 22.35 12.20
C PHE A 19 3.91 21.13 13.14
N PHE A 20 5.08 20.75 13.68
CA PHE A 20 5.24 19.56 14.53
C PHE A 20 5.30 19.86 16.03
N ARG A 21 4.66 20.92 16.51
CA ARG A 21 4.70 21.28 17.94
C ARG A 21 4.27 20.14 18.85
N ASN A 22 5.01 19.94 19.95
CA ASN A 22 4.77 18.92 20.98
C ASN A 22 4.69 17.50 20.43
N ARG A 23 5.54 17.18 19.43
CA ARG A 23 5.57 15.88 18.78
C ARG A 23 6.96 15.25 18.80
N VAL A 24 6.99 13.93 18.96
CA VAL A 24 8.18 13.13 18.63
C VAL A 24 8.29 13.08 17.11
N MET A 25 9.49 13.39 16.60
CA MET A 25 9.76 13.49 15.17
C MET A 25 10.35 12.20 14.62
N PHE A 26 9.82 11.72 13.50
CA PHE A 26 10.30 10.55 12.76
C PHE A 26 10.83 11.03 11.41
N PRO A 27 12.16 11.09 11.19
CA PRO A 27 12.72 11.44 9.89
C PRO A 27 12.36 10.38 8.84
N ILE A 28 11.85 10.82 7.70
CA ILE A 28 11.49 9.94 6.58
C ILE A 28 12.59 10.03 5.54
N HIS A 29 13.22 8.90 5.24
CA HIS A 29 14.33 8.81 4.29
C HIS A 29 13.85 8.27 2.94
N ASN A 30 14.43 8.82 1.87
CA ASN A 30 14.33 8.20 0.55
C ASN A 30 15.30 7.00 0.44
N MET A 31 15.27 6.28 -0.70
CA MET A 31 16.11 5.10 -0.93
C MET A 31 17.63 5.39 -0.99
N THR A 32 18.03 6.67 -1.09
CA THR A 32 19.44 7.10 -1.04
C THR A 32 19.90 7.53 0.37
N GLY A 33 18.99 7.51 1.37
CA GLY A 33 19.29 7.87 2.76
C GLY A 33 19.17 9.36 3.08
N LYS A 34 18.67 10.18 2.14
CA LYS A 34 18.40 11.60 2.41
C LYS A 34 17.06 11.75 3.11
N VAL A 35 16.99 12.59 4.14
CA VAL A 35 15.74 12.97 4.80
C VAL A 35 14.93 13.84 3.82
N VAL A 36 13.70 13.44 3.52
CA VAL A 36 12.81 14.11 2.57
C VAL A 36 11.52 14.62 3.22
N GLY A 37 11.25 14.23 4.47
CA GLY A 37 10.09 14.65 5.23
C GLY A 37 10.14 14.12 6.66
N PHE A 38 9.08 14.38 7.39
CA PHE A 38 8.95 13.97 8.79
C PHE A 38 7.55 13.46 9.09
N GLY A 39 7.45 12.45 9.95
CA GLY A 39 6.26 12.13 10.71
C GLY A 39 6.36 12.74 12.11
N GLY A 40 5.24 13.09 12.72
CA GLY A 40 5.22 13.62 14.08
C GLY A 40 4.12 12.99 14.92
N ARG A 41 4.46 12.27 16.00
CA ARG A 41 3.51 11.70 16.96
C ARG A 41 3.33 12.63 18.15
N ILE A 42 2.08 12.97 18.50
CA ILE A 42 1.80 13.79 19.67
C ILE A 42 2.28 13.13 20.95
N MET A 43 2.94 13.90 21.84
CA MET A 43 3.48 13.39 23.09
C MET A 43 2.42 13.27 24.18
N ILE A 44 1.48 14.23 24.20
CA ILE A 44 0.40 14.29 25.19
C ILE A 44 -0.91 14.06 24.45
N LYS A 45 -1.74 13.14 24.93
CA LYS A 45 -3.04 12.85 24.30
C LYS A 45 -3.90 14.12 24.33
N ASP A 46 -4.30 14.59 23.15
CA ASP A 46 -5.18 15.72 22.93
C ASP A 46 -6.26 15.26 21.94
N GLU A 47 -7.52 15.28 22.38
CA GLU A 47 -8.66 14.82 21.56
C GLU A 47 -8.91 15.70 20.34
N LYS A 48 -8.41 16.94 20.34
CA LYS A 48 -8.56 17.91 19.24
C LYS A 48 -7.44 17.80 18.20
N SER A 49 -6.38 17.06 18.51
CA SER A 49 -5.20 16.97 17.64
C SER A 49 -5.02 15.53 17.12
N PRO A 50 -4.70 15.34 15.84
CA PRO A 50 -4.45 14.01 15.30
C PRO A 50 -3.23 13.37 15.98
N LYS A 51 -3.33 12.06 16.28
CA LYS A 51 -2.24 11.28 16.91
C LYS A 51 -0.94 11.37 16.11
N TYR A 52 -1.03 11.30 14.79
CA TYR A 52 0.09 11.46 13.85
C TYR A 52 -0.20 12.55 12.83
N VAL A 53 0.84 13.28 12.47
CA VAL A 53 0.85 14.21 11.32
C VAL A 53 2.09 13.92 10.49
N ASN A 54 2.03 14.15 9.19
CA ASN A 54 3.15 13.98 8.27
C ASN A 54 3.41 15.28 7.52
N THR A 55 4.65 15.48 7.06
CA THR A 55 4.98 16.53 6.10
C THR A 55 3.97 16.52 4.95
N SER A 56 3.55 17.70 4.52
CA SER A 56 2.67 17.86 3.35
C SER A 56 3.39 17.43 2.06
N GLU A 57 2.62 17.00 1.05
CA GLU A 57 3.16 16.70 -0.28
C GLU A 57 3.99 17.86 -0.81
N SER A 58 5.15 17.55 -1.39
CA SER A 58 6.07 18.53 -1.97
C SER A 58 6.87 17.91 -3.12
N GLU A 59 7.72 18.70 -3.78
CA GLU A 59 8.59 18.23 -4.86
C GLU A 59 9.53 17.07 -4.42
N VAL A 60 9.93 17.06 -3.14
CA VAL A 60 10.86 16.05 -2.59
C VAL A 60 10.17 14.98 -1.74
N TYR A 61 8.96 15.24 -1.26
CA TYR A 61 8.19 14.34 -0.42
C TYR A 61 6.88 13.95 -1.09
N ASN A 62 6.82 12.72 -1.56
CA ASN A 62 5.59 12.12 -2.06
C ASN A 62 5.29 10.86 -1.26
N LYS A 63 4.28 10.95 -0.40
CA LYS A 63 3.91 9.91 0.56
C LYS A 63 3.55 8.58 -0.12
N SER A 64 2.94 8.64 -1.30
CA SER A 64 2.56 7.45 -2.07
C SER A 64 3.74 6.69 -2.65
N LYS A 65 4.95 7.30 -2.67
CA LYS A 65 6.18 6.75 -3.27
C LYS A 65 7.28 6.47 -2.24
N LEU A 66 6.96 6.53 -0.95
CA LEU A 66 7.92 6.35 0.13
C LEU A 66 7.44 5.26 1.08
N LEU A 67 8.39 4.52 1.64
CA LEU A 67 8.18 3.56 2.72
C LEU A 67 9.11 3.91 3.87
N TYR A 68 8.56 4.04 5.06
CA TYR A 68 9.36 4.30 6.25
C TYR A 68 10.25 3.10 6.57
N GLY A 69 11.49 3.36 6.92
CA GLY A 69 12.47 2.32 7.22
C GLY A 69 13.15 1.69 5.99
N ALA A 70 12.65 1.89 4.77
CA ALA A 70 13.12 1.17 3.58
C ALA A 70 14.62 1.36 3.27
N TYR A 71 15.17 2.55 3.53
CA TYR A 71 16.61 2.79 3.38
C TYR A 71 17.45 1.87 4.28
N PHE A 72 17.05 1.73 5.52
CA PHE A 72 17.75 0.89 6.51
C PHE A 72 17.48 -0.60 6.26
N ALA A 73 16.25 -0.95 5.93
CA ALA A 73 15.81 -2.34 5.75
C ALA A 73 16.33 -3.02 4.46
N LYS A 74 16.69 -2.25 3.43
CA LYS A 74 16.95 -2.79 2.07
C LYS A 74 17.99 -3.91 1.98
N GLN A 75 19.01 -3.88 2.85
CA GLN A 75 20.05 -4.93 2.86
C GLN A 75 19.54 -6.21 3.49
N GLU A 76 18.83 -6.10 4.62
CA GLU A 76 18.29 -7.25 5.32
C GLU A 76 17.09 -7.86 4.57
N ILE A 77 16.27 -7.04 3.88
CA ILE A 77 15.23 -7.53 2.94
C ILE A 77 15.86 -8.40 1.85
N ARG A 78 16.96 -7.93 1.23
CA ARG A 78 17.64 -8.70 0.19
C ARG A 78 18.25 -9.99 0.72
N LYS A 79 18.86 -9.95 1.90
CA LYS A 79 19.50 -11.10 2.52
C LYS A 79 18.48 -12.17 2.92
N LYS A 80 17.33 -11.77 3.46
CA LYS A 80 16.25 -12.68 3.86
C LYS A 80 15.32 -13.05 2.70
N ASP A 81 15.46 -12.36 1.57
CA ASP A 81 14.53 -12.43 0.43
C ASP A 81 13.05 -12.25 0.86
N GLU A 82 12.82 -11.41 1.86
CA GLU A 82 11.50 -11.14 2.42
C GLU A 82 11.42 -9.73 3.00
N CYS A 83 10.35 -9.00 2.66
CA CYS A 83 9.99 -7.71 3.27
C CYS A 83 8.82 -7.90 4.22
N LEU A 84 8.98 -7.49 5.48
CA LEU A 84 7.89 -7.38 6.43
C LEU A 84 7.25 -5.99 6.28
N LEU A 85 5.98 -5.95 5.89
CA LEU A 85 5.22 -4.71 5.71
C LEU A 85 4.30 -4.52 6.92
N VAL A 86 4.48 -3.42 7.64
CA VAL A 86 3.68 -3.01 8.79
C VAL A 86 3.00 -1.65 8.55
N GLU A 87 2.21 -1.15 9.50
CA GLU A 87 1.42 0.07 9.31
C GLU A 87 2.19 1.34 9.74
N GLY A 88 2.86 1.33 10.90
CA GLY A 88 3.30 2.52 11.59
C GLY A 88 4.81 2.68 11.77
N TYR A 89 5.20 3.89 12.16
CA TYR A 89 6.59 4.24 12.47
C TYR A 89 7.12 3.45 13.68
N THR A 90 6.32 3.35 14.72
CA THR A 90 6.67 2.65 15.97
C THR A 90 6.89 1.17 15.74
N ASP A 91 6.10 0.55 14.87
CA ASP A 91 6.23 -0.87 14.54
C ASP A 91 7.59 -1.16 13.91
N VAL A 92 7.97 -0.36 12.89
CA VAL A 92 9.29 -0.50 12.26
C VAL A 92 10.41 -0.31 13.26
N ILE A 93 10.34 0.74 14.10
CA ILE A 93 11.40 1.03 15.08
C ILE A 93 11.54 -0.12 16.07
N SER A 94 10.44 -0.61 16.64
CA SER A 94 10.47 -1.70 17.62
C SER A 94 10.94 -3.02 17.02
N LEU A 95 10.54 -3.33 15.78
CA LEU A 95 11.04 -4.50 15.08
C LEU A 95 12.54 -4.39 14.80
N HIS A 96 13.03 -3.23 14.33
CA HIS A 96 14.47 -3.02 14.11
C HIS A 96 15.26 -3.09 15.41
N GLN A 97 14.78 -2.50 16.51
CA GLN A 97 15.40 -2.62 17.83
C GLN A 97 15.47 -4.07 18.32
N ALA A 98 14.49 -4.88 17.92
CA ALA A 98 14.46 -6.30 18.21
C ALA A 98 15.31 -7.15 17.23
N GLY A 99 16.05 -6.55 16.30
CA GLY A 99 16.88 -7.25 15.32
C GLY A 99 16.10 -7.79 14.09
N ILE A 100 14.84 -7.39 13.94
CA ILE A 100 13.99 -7.74 12.77
C ILE A 100 14.04 -6.56 11.77
N GLU A 101 15.19 -6.42 11.11
CA GLU A 101 15.53 -5.23 10.33
C GLU A 101 14.97 -5.20 8.89
N ASN A 102 14.28 -6.26 8.45
CA ASN A 102 13.62 -6.31 7.15
C ASN A 102 12.19 -5.74 7.15
N ALA A 103 11.83 -4.92 8.16
CA ALA A 103 10.53 -4.30 8.32
C ALA A 103 10.47 -2.88 7.74
N VAL A 104 9.36 -2.57 7.05
CA VAL A 104 9.04 -1.25 6.48
C VAL A 104 7.58 -0.91 6.72
N ALA A 105 7.22 0.40 6.69
CA ALA A 105 5.82 0.82 6.85
C ALA A 105 5.34 1.76 5.76
N SER A 106 4.03 1.67 5.46
CA SER A 106 3.31 2.63 4.61
C SER A 106 3.03 3.96 5.32
N SER A 107 3.11 3.97 6.67
CA SER A 107 3.10 5.14 7.55
C SER A 107 1.92 6.10 7.38
N GLY A 108 0.72 5.60 7.68
CA GLY A 108 -0.51 6.39 7.73
C GLY A 108 -1.10 6.72 6.35
N THR A 109 -0.78 5.92 5.33
CA THR A 109 -1.49 5.85 4.05
C THR A 109 -1.90 4.41 3.76
N ALA A 110 -2.98 4.23 3.01
CA ALA A 110 -3.22 2.95 2.38
C ALA A 110 -2.03 2.60 1.47
N LEU A 111 -1.66 1.32 1.42
CA LEU A 111 -0.60 0.81 0.56
C LEU A 111 -0.86 1.20 -0.90
N THR A 112 0.18 1.63 -1.61
CA THR A 112 0.07 2.08 -3.00
C THR A 112 0.88 1.18 -3.95
N PRO A 113 0.53 1.13 -5.25
CA PRO A 113 1.32 0.41 -6.25
C PRO A 113 2.78 0.89 -6.32
N ASP A 114 3.04 2.20 -6.18
CA ASP A 114 4.40 2.74 -6.20
C ASP A 114 5.23 2.25 -5.00
N GLN A 115 4.63 2.17 -3.81
CA GLN A 115 5.28 1.58 -2.63
C GLN A 115 5.59 0.09 -2.82
N ILE A 116 4.67 -0.66 -3.41
CA ILE A 116 4.87 -2.08 -3.74
C ILE A 116 6.02 -2.25 -4.73
N ARG A 117 6.08 -1.41 -5.77
CA ARG A 117 7.18 -1.42 -6.76
C ARG A 117 8.53 -1.08 -6.16
N LEU A 118 8.60 -0.27 -5.09
CA LEU A 118 9.85 -0.07 -4.34
C LEU A 118 10.35 -1.35 -3.70
N ILE A 119 9.46 -2.13 -3.06
CA ILE A 119 9.80 -3.42 -2.46
C ILE A 119 10.21 -4.41 -3.56
N LYS A 120 9.44 -4.46 -4.66
CA LYS A 120 9.67 -5.39 -5.78
C LYS A 120 11.07 -5.27 -6.40
N ARG A 121 11.70 -4.10 -6.35
CA ARG A 121 13.09 -3.91 -6.79
C ARG A 121 14.12 -4.61 -5.90
N ILE A 122 13.72 -5.03 -4.71
CA ILE A 122 14.61 -5.64 -3.70
C ILE A 122 14.31 -7.12 -3.55
N THR A 123 13.03 -7.49 -3.41
CA THR A 123 12.54 -8.87 -3.26
C THR A 123 11.16 -9.03 -3.89
N PRO A 124 10.81 -10.21 -4.43
CA PRO A 124 9.45 -10.52 -4.87
C PRO A 124 8.51 -10.89 -3.70
N ASN A 125 9.00 -11.03 -2.48
CA ASN A 125 8.26 -11.62 -1.36
C ASN A 125 7.90 -10.57 -0.30
N ILE A 126 6.61 -10.45 0.00
CA ILE A 126 6.08 -9.57 1.06
C ILE A 126 5.33 -10.43 2.08
N THR A 127 5.63 -10.21 3.36
CA THR A 127 4.78 -10.65 4.47
C THR A 127 4.18 -9.42 5.13
N MET A 128 2.86 -9.31 5.06
CA MET A 128 2.10 -8.24 5.71
C MET A 128 1.79 -8.64 7.15
N LEU A 129 2.12 -7.75 8.09
CA LEU A 129 1.78 -7.88 9.50
C LEU A 129 0.75 -6.81 9.83
N TYR A 130 -0.45 -7.24 10.20
CA TYR A 130 -1.55 -6.35 10.53
C TYR A 130 -2.09 -6.62 11.93
N ASP A 131 -2.64 -5.56 12.51
CA ASP A 131 -3.32 -5.61 13.79
C ASP A 131 -4.52 -6.57 13.74
N GLY A 132 -4.84 -7.20 14.86
CA GLY A 132 -5.95 -8.17 14.98
C GLY A 132 -7.34 -7.54 14.96
N ASP A 133 -7.48 -6.28 14.55
CA ASP A 133 -8.75 -5.58 14.52
C ASP A 133 -9.41 -5.59 13.12
N ASN A 134 -10.66 -5.14 13.04
CA ASN A 134 -11.42 -5.09 11.79
C ASN A 134 -10.82 -4.13 10.75
N ALA A 135 -10.12 -3.09 11.17
CA ALA A 135 -9.49 -2.12 10.26
C ALA A 135 -8.23 -2.75 9.62
N GLY A 136 -7.39 -3.41 10.42
CA GLY A 136 -6.24 -4.19 9.96
C GLY A 136 -6.63 -5.30 8.99
N ILE A 137 -7.68 -6.07 9.27
CA ILE A 137 -8.19 -7.11 8.36
C ILE A 137 -8.61 -6.51 7.01
N LYS A 138 -9.36 -5.40 7.00
CA LYS A 138 -9.76 -4.73 5.75
C LYS A 138 -8.56 -4.16 4.99
N ALA A 139 -7.58 -3.65 5.70
CA ALA A 139 -6.33 -3.16 5.11
C ALA A 139 -5.53 -4.31 4.49
N ALA A 140 -5.44 -5.46 5.19
CA ALA A 140 -4.79 -6.68 4.70
C ALA A 140 -5.42 -7.19 3.40
N LEU A 141 -6.76 -7.26 3.32
CA LEU A 141 -7.48 -7.68 2.11
C LEU A 141 -7.15 -6.79 0.91
N ARG A 142 -7.24 -5.46 1.09
CA ARG A 142 -6.92 -4.51 0.01
C ARG A 142 -5.44 -4.56 -0.39
N GLY A 143 -4.54 -4.62 0.60
CA GLY A 143 -3.10 -4.70 0.36
C GLY A 143 -2.70 -5.96 -0.40
N THR A 144 -3.29 -7.10 -0.03
CA THR A 144 -3.06 -8.38 -0.71
C THR A 144 -3.38 -8.29 -2.20
N ASP A 145 -4.54 -7.75 -2.56
CA ASP A 145 -4.96 -7.61 -3.95
C ASP A 145 -4.00 -6.73 -4.76
N LEU A 146 -3.55 -5.60 -4.21
CA LEU A 146 -2.59 -4.71 -4.85
C LEU A 146 -1.22 -5.38 -5.06
N ILE A 147 -0.75 -6.14 -4.08
CA ILE A 147 0.53 -6.87 -4.16
C ILE A 147 0.46 -7.95 -5.25
N LEU A 148 -0.65 -8.69 -5.32
CA LEU A 148 -0.88 -9.69 -6.34
C LEU A 148 -0.98 -9.09 -7.75
N GLU A 149 -1.62 -7.93 -7.91
CA GLU A 149 -1.68 -7.18 -9.18
C GLU A 149 -0.29 -6.78 -9.70
N GLU A 150 0.63 -6.44 -8.80
CA GLU A 150 2.02 -6.15 -9.13
C GLU A 150 2.85 -7.43 -9.39
N GLY A 151 2.25 -8.62 -9.31
CA GLY A 151 2.90 -9.91 -9.58
C GLY A 151 3.93 -10.29 -8.51
N MET A 152 3.69 -9.95 -7.26
CA MET A 152 4.51 -10.33 -6.12
C MET A 152 3.88 -11.44 -5.29
N ASN A 153 4.70 -12.15 -4.55
CA ASN A 153 4.26 -13.14 -3.58
C ASN A 153 3.86 -12.43 -2.28
N VAL A 154 2.67 -12.76 -1.76
CA VAL A 154 2.18 -12.19 -0.52
C VAL A 154 1.84 -13.26 0.50
N ARG A 155 2.26 -13.03 1.74
CA ARG A 155 1.82 -13.74 2.94
C ARG A 155 1.19 -12.75 3.90
N ILE A 156 0.22 -13.20 4.67
CA ILE A 156 -0.50 -12.39 5.62
C ILE A 156 -0.39 -13.04 7.00
N VAL A 157 -0.06 -12.21 8.00
CA VAL A 157 -0.09 -12.57 9.41
C VAL A 157 -0.97 -11.54 10.10
N ILE A 158 -2.02 -12.00 10.77
CA ILE A 158 -2.81 -11.18 11.68
C ILE A 158 -2.28 -11.44 13.09
N LEU A 159 -1.94 -10.40 13.80
CA LEU A 159 -1.51 -10.48 15.18
C LEU A 159 -2.69 -10.83 16.10
N PRO A 160 -2.46 -11.31 17.33
CA PRO A 160 -3.52 -11.56 18.30
C PRO A 160 -4.34 -10.30 18.57
N ASP A 161 -5.57 -10.47 19.03
CA ASP A 161 -6.51 -9.38 19.32
C ASP A 161 -5.88 -8.27 20.14
N GLN A 162 -6.05 -7.01 19.66
CA GLN A 162 -5.57 -5.77 20.27
C GLN A 162 -4.04 -5.59 20.30
N GLU A 163 -3.27 -6.45 19.63
CA GLU A 163 -1.84 -6.30 19.51
C GLU A 163 -1.45 -5.70 18.16
N ASP A 164 -0.52 -4.74 18.21
CA ASP A 164 0.24 -4.28 17.06
C ASP A 164 1.67 -4.87 17.08
N PRO A 165 2.47 -4.76 16.02
CA PRO A 165 3.85 -5.29 16.01
C PRO A 165 4.72 -4.74 17.12
N ASP A 166 4.55 -3.47 17.51
CA ASP A 166 5.29 -2.81 18.60
C ASP A 166 4.97 -3.43 19.96
N SER A 167 3.70 -3.56 20.33
CA SER A 167 3.27 -4.14 21.60
C SER A 167 3.59 -5.63 21.66
N TYR A 168 3.35 -6.36 20.60
CA TYR A 168 3.52 -7.82 20.57
C TYR A 168 4.98 -8.23 20.71
N VAL A 169 5.90 -7.64 19.92
CA VAL A 169 7.33 -7.99 20.03
C VAL A 169 7.92 -7.66 21.39
N LYS A 170 7.50 -6.55 22.01
CA LYS A 170 7.92 -6.16 23.37
C LYS A 170 7.42 -7.13 24.42
N ARG A 171 6.20 -7.63 24.27
CA ARG A 171 5.58 -8.54 25.25
C ARG A 171 6.14 -9.95 25.19
N VAL A 172 6.30 -10.52 23.98
CA VAL A 172 6.67 -11.93 23.85
C VAL A 172 8.17 -12.16 23.61
N GLY A 173 8.91 -11.14 23.22
CA GLY A 173 10.31 -11.24 22.80
C GLY A 173 10.49 -11.72 21.36
N VAL A 174 11.71 -11.56 20.85
CA VAL A 174 12.05 -11.77 19.42
C VAL A 174 11.84 -13.20 18.97
N GLU A 175 12.26 -14.17 19.76
CA GLU A 175 12.17 -15.60 19.39
C GLU A 175 10.72 -16.06 19.25
N ALA A 176 9.87 -15.73 20.23
CA ALA A 176 8.46 -16.07 20.22
C ALA A 176 7.70 -15.32 19.11
N PHE A 177 8.06 -14.04 18.86
CA PHE A 177 7.51 -13.25 17.77
C PHE A 177 7.83 -13.88 16.40
N ASN A 178 9.09 -14.23 16.14
CA ASN A 178 9.48 -14.86 14.88
C ASN A 178 8.80 -16.21 14.70
N LYS A 179 8.72 -17.01 15.75
CA LYS A 179 7.99 -18.30 15.74
C LYS A 179 6.54 -18.08 15.38
N TYR A 180 5.86 -17.12 16.02
CA TYR A 180 4.47 -16.80 15.73
C TYR A 180 4.26 -16.42 14.27
N ILE A 181 5.11 -15.54 13.72
CA ILE A 181 5.03 -15.14 12.32
C ILE A 181 5.15 -16.37 11.40
N GLN A 182 6.15 -17.24 11.62
CA GLN A 182 6.36 -18.40 10.76
C GLN A 182 5.18 -19.39 10.79
N GLU A 183 4.60 -19.61 11.98
CA GLU A 183 3.49 -20.54 12.17
C GLU A 183 2.14 -19.98 11.66
N ASN A 184 1.99 -18.65 11.56
CA ASN A 184 0.74 -18.00 11.21
C ASN A 184 0.73 -17.34 9.82
N LYS A 185 1.80 -17.49 9.03
CA LYS A 185 1.83 -17.03 7.63
C LYS A 185 0.77 -17.77 6.81
N LYS A 186 -0.19 -17.03 6.27
CA LYS A 186 -1.24 -17.54 5.38
C LYS A 186 -1.04 -16.98 3.98
N ASP A 187 -1.32 -17.79 2.97
CA ASP A 187 -1.52 -17.28 1.62
C ASP A 187 -2.92 -16.65 1.48
N LEU A 188 -3.18 -16.05 0.30
CA LEU A 188 -4.45 -15.41 -0.01
C LEU A 188 -5.66 -16.31 0.27
N ILE A 189 -5.62 -17.57 -0.20
CA ILE A 189 -6.78 -18.47 -0.12
C ILE A 189 -7.05 -18.85 1.32
N LEU A 190 -5.99 -19.29 2.04
CA LEU A 190 -6.09 -19.64 3.45
C LEU A 190 -6.49 -18.45 4.32
N PHE A 191 -5.99 -17.26 4.00
CA PHE A 191 -6.36 -16.06 4.73
C PHE A 191 -7.84 -15.72 4.54
N LYS A 192 -8.32 -15.59 3.29
CA LYS A 192 -9.73 -15.29 3.01
C LYS A 192 -10.66 -16.37 3.57
N SER A 193 -10.29 -17.65 3.40
CA SER A 193 -11.06 -18.77 3.95
C SER A 193 -11.16 -18.72 5.47
N SER A 194 -10.09 -18.32 6.17
CA SER A 194 -10.11 -18.25 7.64
C SER A 194 -11.01 -17.15 8.18
N LEU A 195 -11.21 -16.05 7.43
CA LEU A 195 -12.09 -14.95 7.84
C LEU A 195 -13.58 -15.35 7.79
N PHE A 196 -13.96 -16.20 6.84
CA PHE A 196 -15.35 -16.57 6.59
C PHE A 196 -15.66 -18.03 6.96
N ALA A 197 -14.71 -18.72 7.62
CA ALA A 197 -14.83 -20.14 7.90
C ALA A 197 -16.09 -20.53 8.70
N ALA A 198 -16.51 -19.70 9.64
CA ALA A 198 -17.69 -19.98 10.45
C ALA A 198 -19.00 -19.83 9.64
N GLU A 199 -19.12 -18.77 8.83
CA GLU A 199 -20.31 -18.47 8.04
C GLU A 199 -20.42 -19.37 6.80
N ALA A 200 -19.30 -19.60 6.10
CA ALA A 200 -19.27 -20.41 4.88
C ALA A 200 -19.51 -21.91 5.12
N LYS A 201 -19.33 -22.41 6.36
CA LYS A 201 -19.61 -23.82 6.68
C LYS A 201 -21.10 -24.16 6.70
N THR A 202 -21.95 -23.20 7.04
CA THR A 202 -23.38 -23.41 7.26
C THR A 202 -24.28 -22.82 6.19
N ASP A 203 -23.77 -21.80 5.44
CA ASP A 203 -24.53 -21.06 4.44
C ASP A 203 -23.89 -21.21 3.02
N PRO A 204 -24.57 -21.92 2.09
CA PRO A 204 -24.10 -22.09 0.72
C PRO A 204 -23.95 -20.76 -0.04
N ILE A 205 -24.75 -19.74 0.30
CA ILE A 205 -24.70 -18.41 -0.35
C ILE A 205 -23.39 -17.74 0.05
N LYS A 206 -23.09 -17.72 1.34
CA LYS A 206 -21.84 -17.17 1.88
C LYS A 206 -20.60 -17.91 1.34
N LYS A 207 -20.68 -19.24 1.21
CA LYS A 207 -19.62 -20.03 0.57
C LYS A 207 -19.39 -19.60 -0.88
N ALA A 208 -20.45 -19.37 -1.65
CA ALA A 208 -20.35 -18.95 -3.02
C ALA A 208 -19.79 -17.50 -3.15
N GLU A 209 -20.18 -16.58 -2.26
CA GLU A 209 -19.63 -15.23 -2.20
C GLU A 209 -18.12 -15.24 -1.91
N LEU A 210 -17.67 -16.01 -0.92
CA LEU A 210 -16.26 -16.17 -0.60
C LEU A 210 -15.45 -16.73 -1.78
N ILE A 211 -15.97 -17.73 -2.46
CA ILE A 211 -15.29 -18.33 -3.63
C ILE A 211 -15.16 -17.29 -4.75
N ARG A 212 -16.21 -16.51 -5.02
CA ARG A 212 -16.14 -15.41 -6.01
C ARG A 212 -15.10 -14.36 -5.66
N ASP A 213 -15.03 -13.94 -4.39
CA ASP A 213 -14.03 -12.99 -3.92
C ASP A 213 -12.60 -13.53 -4.08
N ILE A 214 -12.37 -14.82 -3.79
CA ILE A 214 -11.08 -15.48 -4.04
C ILE A 214 -10.76 -15.51 -5.55
N ILE A 215 -11.72 -15.88 -6.41
CA ILE A 215 -11.57 -15.90 -7.87
C ILE A 215 -11.20 -14.52 -8.41
N GLU A 216 -11.84 -13.45 -7.90
CA GLU A 216 -11.51 -12.08 -8.28
C GLU A 216 -10.06 -11.73 -7.95
N SER A 217 -9.57 -12.11 -6.77
CA SER A 217 -8.17 -11.89 -6.40
C SER A 217 -7.20 -12.73 -7.24
N ILE A 218 -7.51 -14.01 -7.50
CA ILE A 218 -6.71 -14.86 -8.40
C ILE A 218 -6.65 -14.24 -9.81
N GLY A 219 -7.77 -13.70 -10.31
CA GLY A 219 -7.83 -13.00 -11.59
C GLY A 219 -6.91 -11.80 -11.72
N LYS A 220 -6.49 -11.19 -10.61
CA LYS A 220 -5.56 -10.05 -10.56
C LYS A 220 -4.10 -10.45 -10.79
N ILE A 221 -3.74 -11.70 -10.53
CA ILE A 221 -2.37 -12.21 -10.66
C ILE A 221 -1.94 -12.18 -12.13
N PRO A 222 -0.83 -11.52 -12.50
CA PRO A 222 -0.36 -11.43 -13.89
C PRO A 222 0.18 -12.76 -14.42
N ASP A 223 0.88 -13.54 -13.58
CA ASP A 223 1.52 -14.80 -13.97
C ASP A 223 0.52 -15.95 -14.11
N ALA A 224 0.54 -16.63 -15.25
CA ALA A 224 -0.41 -17.69 -15.57
C ALA A 224 -0.20 -18.97 -14.74
N ILE A 225 1.06 -19.27 -14.44
CA ILE A 225 1.39 -20.47 -13.64
C ILE A 225 0.94 -20.26 -12.21
N GLN A 226 1.23 -19.11 -11.63
CA GLN A 226 0.80 -18.74 -10.29
C GLN A 226 -0.73 -18.77 -10.17
N ARG A 227 -1.47 -18.23 -11.16
CA ARG A 227 -2.94 -18.32 -11.21
C ARG A 227 -3.42 -19.78 -11.18
N SER A 228 -2.81 -20.63 -12.01
CA SER A 228 -3.18 -22.06 -12.07
C SER A 228 -2.98 -22.75 -10.73
N VAL A 229 -1.86 -22.49 -10.05
CA VAL A 229 -1.57 -23.06 -8.73
C VAL A 229 -2.63 -22.60 -7.70
N TYR A 230 -2.95 -21.32 -7.64
CA TYR A 230 -3.99 -20.81 -6.74
C TYR A 230 -5.39 -21.32 -7.10
N THR A 231 -5.72 -21.44 -8.39
CA THR A 231 -7.01 -22.01 -8.82
C THR A 231 -7.16 -23.47 -8.39
N LYS A 232 -6.10 -24.26 -8.55
CA LYS A 232 -6.07 -25.66 -8.08
C LYS A 232 -6.21 -25.77 -6.56
N GLN A 233 -5.50 -24.93 -5.81
CA GLN A 233 -5.63 -24.87 -4.35
C GLN A 233 -7.05 -24.52 -3.92
N CYS A 234 -7.70 -23.54 -4.59
CA CYS A 234 -9.08 -23.17 -4.34
C CYS A 234 -10.04 -24.33 -4.65
N SER A 235 -9.86 -25.03 -5.78
CA SER A 235 -10.61 -26.24 -6.15
C SER A 235 -10.57 -27.29 -5.06
N GLN A 236 -9.38 -27.62 -4.55
CA GLN A 236 -9.18 -28.62 -3.52
C GLN A 236 -9.80 -28.20 -2.17
N LEU A 237 -9.63 -26.93 -1.77
CA LEU A 237 -10.11 -26.44 -0.47
C LEU A 237 -11.64 -26.41 -0.38
N PHE A 238 -12.32 -26.07 -1.48
CA PHE A 238 -13.78 -25.91 -1.50
C PHE A 238 -14.53 -27.08 -2.14
N ASP A 239 -13.80 -28.10 -2.55
CA ASP A 239 -14.32 -29.29 -3.28
C ASP A 239 -15.14 -28.88 -4.51
N MET A 240 -14.51 -28.09 -5.39
CA MET A 240 -15.12 -27.58 -6.62
C MET A 240 -14.38 -28.06 -7.87
N ASN A 241 -15.11 -28.21 -8.96
CA ASN A 241 -14.51 -28.53 -10.26
C ASN A 241 -13.54 -27.42 -10.69
N GLU A 242 -12.27 -27.78 -10.92
CA GLU A 242 -11.20 -26.83 -11.30
C GLU A 242 -11.52 -26.10 -12.61
N GLN A 243 -12.14 -26.78 -13.59
CA GLN A 243 -12.47 -26.18 -14.89
C GLN A 243 -13.50 -25.05 -14.78
N ILE A 244 -14.44 -25.16 -13.85
CA ILE A 244 -15.40 -24.08 -13.56
C ILE A 244 -14.66 -22.85 -13.02
N LEU A 245 -13.73 -23.06 -12.07
CA LEU A 245 -12.95 -21.98 -11.47
C LEU A 245 -12.04 -21.30 -12.51
N ILE A 246 -11.38 -22.07 -13.38
CA ILE A 246 -10.57 -21.52 -14.49
C ILE A 246 -11.42 -20.64 -15.40
N THR A 247 -12.62 -21.08 -15.74
CA THR A 247 -13.55 -20.34 -16.59
C THR A 247 -13.94 -19.00 -15.94
N GLU A 248 -14.29 -19.00 -14.66
CA GLU A 248 -14.65 -17.77 -13.93
C GLU A 248 -13.45 -16.82 -13.74
N VAL A 249 -12.24 -17.34 -13.45
CA VAL A 249 -11.01 -16.54 -13.41
C VAL A 249 -10.77 -15.84 -14.75
N ASN A 250 -10.88 -16.56 -15.86
CA ASN A 250 -10.70 -16.00 -17.20
C ASN A 250 -11.75 -14.94 -17.54
N LYS A 251 -13.01 -15.15 -17.16
CA LYS A 251 -14.11 -14.21 -17.33
C LYS A 251 -13.87 -12.91 -16.56
N THR A 252 -13.43 -13.00 -15.31
CA THR A 252 -13.03 -11.86 -14.48
C THR A 252 -11.92 -11.05 -15.13
N ARG A 253 -10.89 -11.70 -15.66
CA ARG A 253 -9.79 -11.06 -16.38
C ARG A 253 -10.23 -10.34 -17.64
N SER A 254 -11.05 -11.00 -18.48
CA SER A 254 -11.58 -10.40 -19.71
C SER A 254 -12.43 -9.17 -19.42
N LYS A 255 -13.26 -9.20 -18.37
CA LYS A 255 -14.05 -8.07 -17.93
C LYS A 255 -13.16 -6.89 -17.54
N LYS A 256 -12.15 -7.14 -16.68
CA LYS A 256 -11.19 -6.10 -16.24
C LYS A 256 -10.44 -5.48 -17.43
N ALA A 257 -9.93 -6.30 -18.35
CA ALA A 257 -9.24 -5.82 -19.55
C ALA A 257 -10.15 -4.93 -20.44
N SER A 258 -11.42 -5.31 -20.59
CA SER A 258 -12.39 -4.51 -21.36
C SER A 258 -12.72 -3.18 -20.68
N GLU A 259 -12.80 -3.15 -19.35
CA GLU A 259 -13.06 -1.93 -18.57
C GLU A 259 -11.86 -0.97 -18.62
N GLN A 260 -10.63 -1.50 -18.53
CA GLN A 260 -9.40 -0.71 -18.67
C GLN A 260 -9.30 -0.07 -20.07
N ALA A 261 -9.50 -0.85 -21.13
CA ALA A 261 -9.49 -0.35 -22.51
C ALA A 261 -10.54 0.75 -22.75
N LYS A 262 -11.74 0.62 -22.14
CA LYS A 262 -12.78 1.66 -22.21
C LYS A 262 -12.38 2.93 -21.46
N SER A 263 -11.72 2.78 -20.31
CA SER A 263 -11.24 3.92 -19.51
C SER A 263 -10.13 4.69 -20.23
N GLU A 264 -9.16 3.99 -20.82
CA GLU A 264 -8.07 4.58 -21.61
C GLU A 264 -8.61 5.36 -22.81
N ARG A 265 -9.51 4.78 -23.60
CA ARG A 265 -10.17 5.46 -24.72
C ARG A 265 -10.92 6.73 -24.30
N ARG A 266 -11.58 6.71 -23.13
CA ARG A 266 -12.27 7.91 -22.60
C ARG A 266 -11.27 9.00 -22.18
N GLN A 267 -10.12 8.64 -21.64
CA GLN A 267 -9.08 9.60 -21.26
C GLN A 267 -8.43 10.21 -22.52
N GLU A 268 -8.10 9.41 -23.52
CA GLU A 268 -7.56 9.89 -24.79
C GLU A 268 -8.54 10.87 -25.51
N GLN A 269 -9.83 10.55 -25.53
CA GLN A 269 -10.85 11.44 -26.10
C GLN A 269 -10.96 12.76 -25.33
N ARG A 270 -10.82 12.76 -23.99
CA ARG A 270 -10.82 13.99 -23.19
C ARG A 270 -9.58 14.84 -23.44
N GLN A 271 -8.43 14.24 -23.61
CA GLN A 271 -7.17 14.95 -23.92
C GLN A 271 -7.24 15.57 -25.33
N ASN A 272 -7.72 14.85 -26.32
CA ASN A 272 -7.88 15.34 -27.70
C ASN A 272 -8.91 16.50 -27.79
N ASN A 273 -10.00 16.44 -27.04
CA ASN A 273 -10.96 17.53 -26.99
C ASN A 273 -10.46 18.79 -26.30
N ASN A 274 -9.52 18.65 -25.32
CA ASN A 274 -8.89 19.81 -24.67
C ASN A 274 -7.83 20.49 -25.55
N THR A 275 -7.15 19.73 -26.43
CA THR A 275 -6.17 20.29 -27.37
C THR A 275 -6.83 20.99 -28.58
N SER A 276 -8.05 20.58 -28.95
CA SER A 276 -8.79 21.21 -30.05
C SER A 276 -9.55 22.49 -29.66
N ASN A 277 -9.59 22.85 -28.37
CA ASN A 277 -10.22 24.09 -27.87
C ASN A 277 -9.24 25.23 -27.57
N ASN A 278 -7.97 25.15 -27.96
CA ASN A 278 -7.11 26.32 -28.00
C ASN A 278 -7.42 27.11 -29.28
N PRO A 279 -7.83 28.39 -29.18
CA PRO A 279 -7.99 29.24 -30.36
C PRO A 279 -6.62 29.34 -31.07
N PRO A 280 -6.61 29.41 -32.41
CA PRO A 280 -5.36 29.64 -33.14
C PRO A 280 -4.74 30.95 -32.70
N ASP A 281 -3.44 30.93 -32.45
CA ASP A 281 -2.65 32.16 -32.20
C ASP A 281 -2.88 33.11 -33.38
N ASP A 282 -3.59 34.20 -33.11
CA ASP A 282 -3.69 35.29 -34.05
C ASP A 282 -2.27 35.87 -34.32
N TYR A 283 -1.75 35.55 -35.47
CA TYR A 283 -0.59 36.21 -36.01
C TYR A 283 -0.90 37.70 -36.17
N TYR A 284 -0.42 38.52 -35.22
CA TYR A 284 -0.35 39.95 -35.40
C TYR A 284 0.66 40.28 -36.49
N ASP A 285 0.16 40.53 -37.70
CA ASP A 285 0.93 41.14 -38.77
C ASP A 285 1.18 42.63 -38.41
N GLY A 286 2.40 42.91 -38.00
CA GLY A 286 2.85 44.27 -37.64
C GLY A 286 3.27 45.07 -38.85
N SER A 287 2.34 45.38 -39.76
CA SER A 287 2.61 46.32 -40.86
C SER A 287 1.56 47.43 -40.85
N ASN A 288 1.78 48.49 -40.02
CA ASN A 288 1.32 49.86 -40.27
C ASN A 288 2.03 50.85 -39.33
N GLY A 289 3.12 51.42 -39.81
CA GLY A 289 3.74 52.58 -39.20
C GLY A 289 2.87 53.84 -39.42
N PRO A 290 2.91 54.83 -38.51
CA PRO A 290 2.16 56.05 -38.64
C PRO A 290 2.76 56.94 -39.78
N PRO A 291 1.94 57.73 -40.54
CA PRO A 291 2.44 58.66 -41.53
C PRO A 291 3.16 59.83 -40.87
N GLU A 292 4.29 60.21 -41.46
CA GLU A 292 4.99 61.43 -41.18
C GLU A 292 4.12 62.60 -41.63
N ASP A 293 3.90 63.62 -40.72
CA ASP A 293 3.87 65.04 -40.98
C ASP A 293 4.22 65.79 -39.69
#